data_dbf3217e3e4e03db5f1972b022777dbd
#
_entry.id   dbf3217e3e4e03db5f1972b022777dbd
#
_cell.length_a   1.000
_cell.length_b   1.000
_cell.length_c   1.000
_cell.angle_alpha   90.00
_cell.angle_beta   90.00
_cell.angle_gamma   90.00
#
_symmetry.space_group_name_H-M   'P 1'
#
loop_
_entity.id
_entity.type
_entity.pdbx_description
1 polymer ?
#
loop_
_entity_poly.entity_id
_entity_poly.type
_entity_poly.pdbx_seq_one_letter_code
_entity_poly.pdbx_strand_id
1 'polypeptide(L)'
;MTLVSRMNRVQVFPEAQVIERPQLLARRAGVQSEVGEWDGRPVFVKTLLTDDPEAALRFEHEGHVAAQLGHPLVVPLLARSPSQLIFPLVVGCTLRERVMTGPLPTAEALSVACGLLDAVAHLHARGVTHHDLKPENVLLVGGEAYSDCVRLIDFGMSHSTALPLDIHDGTRMGTPHFMAPEQFRGVRGDPRSDLYSAGVLLFDCLAGEPPYEDALGWLVGLHDDRAPLPGPPELHPLLEAALSRDPDERPATAAEMRAALQNVACALGLELARLERTCP
;
A
#
# COMPACT_ATOMS: atom_id res chain seq x y z
N MET A 1 12.77 17.86 -25.36
CA MET A 1 13.47 17.45 -24.12
C MET A 1 12.51 17.71 -22.98
N THR A 2 11.94 16.64 -22.49
CA THR A 2 10.70 16.55 -21.75
C THR A 2 10.87 16.94 -20.28
N LEU A 3 9.86 17.58 -19.70
CA LEU A 3 9.70 18.02 -18.29
C LEU A 3 9.93 16.92 -17.22
N VAL A 4 10.02 15.66 -17.61
CA VAL A 4 10.19 14.49 -16.74
C VAL A 4 11.60 14.40 -16.09
N SER A 5 12.60 15.14 -16.61
CA SER A 5 13.99 15.01 -16.15
C SER A 5 14.35 15.82 -14.88
N ARG A 6 13.43 16.63 -14.32
CA ARG A 6 13.70 17.44 -13.11
C ARG A 6 13.07 16.92 -11.81
N MET A 7 12.30 15.83 -11.84
CA MET A 7 11.57 15.33 -10.66
C MET A 7 12.32 14.28 -9.81
N ASN A 8 13.61 14.02 -10.03
CA ASN A 8 14.29 12.85 -9.46
C ASN A 8 15.17 13.10 -8.23
N ARG A 9 15.04 14.22 -7.52
CA ARG A 9 15.70 14.37 -6.20
C ARG A 9 14.70 14.89 -5.18
N VAL A 10 14.47 14.09 -4.13
CA VAL A 10 13.77 14.54 -2.93
C VAL A 10 14.50 15.74 -2.37
N GLN A 11 13.78 16.84 -2.14
CA GLN A 11 14.37 18.02 -1.53
C GLN A 11 14.48 17.82 -0.02
N VAL A 12 15.63 18.12 0.56
CA VAL A 12 15.87 18.00 2.00
C VAL A 12 16.09 19.38 2.59
N PHE A 13 15.26 19.74 3.58
CA PHE A 13 15.32 21.02 4.25
C PHE A 13 15.69 20.84 5.73
N PRO A 14 16.43 21.79 6.34
CA PRO A 14 16.74 21.75 7.77
C PRO A 14 15.50 22.01 8.65
N GLU A 15 14.51 22.73 8.13
CA GLU A 15 13.30 23.13 8.83
C GLU A 15 12.05 22.85 8.01
N ALA A 16 10.89 22.84 8.69
CA ALA A 16 9.60 22.70 8.03
C ALA A 16 9.35 23.82 7.02
N GLN A 17 8.74 23.47 5.90
CA GLN A 17 8.39 24.42 4.85
C GLN A 17 7.03 25.05 5.13
N VAL A 18 6.82 26.27 4.67
CA VAL A 18 5.52 26.94 4.76
C VAL A 18 4.56 26.33 3.75
N ILE A 19 3.43 25.88 4.24
CA ILE A 19 2.33 25.37 3.41
C ILE A 19 1.27 26.47 3.31
N GLU A 20 0.93 26.83 2.09
CA GLU A 20 -0.10 27.82 1.84
C GLU A 20 -1.49 27.18 1.91
N ARG A 21 -2.48 27.91 2.46
CA ARG A 21 -3.89 27.48 2.57
C ARG A 21 -4.06 26.06 3.16
N PRO A 22 -3.42 25.76 4.31
CA PRO A 22 -3.48 24.42 4.87
C PRO A 22 -4.90 24.09 5.33
N GLN A 23 -5.35 22.88 4.97
CA GLN A 23 -6.60 22.29 5.45
C GLN A 23 -6.26 21.00 6.21
N LEU A 24 -6.59 20.99 7.49
CA LEU A 24 -6.38 19.82 8.36
C LEU A 24 -7.28 18.67 7.92
N LEU A 25 -6.70 17.49 7.74
CA LEU A 25 -7.42 16.24 7.47
C LEU A 25 -7.51 15.38 8.73
N ALA A 26 -6.40 15.18 9.44
CA ALA A 26 -6.35 14.32 10.61
C ALA A 26 -5.20 14.67 11.56
N ARG A 27 -5.31 14.21 12.83
CA ARG A 27 -4.21 14.13 13.79
C ARG A 27 -4.23 12.76 14.45
N ARG A 28 -3.15 12.00 14.31
CA ARG A 28 -3.03 10.64 14.87
C ARG A 28 -1.59 10.39 15.31
N ALA A 29 -1.40 9.78 16.47
CA ALA A 29 -0.09 9.35 17.00
C ALA A 29 1.00 10.43 16.89
N GLY A 30 0.67 11.69 17.20
CA GLY A 30 1.62 12.80 17.16
C GLY A 30 1.92 13.34 15.75
N VAL A 31 1.26 12.83 14.70
CA VAL A 31 1.41 13.31 13.31
C VAL A 31 0.13 14.01 12.87
N GLN A 32 0.27 15.19 12.29
CA GLN A 32 -0.77 15.93 11.61
C GLN A 32 -0.70 15.67 10.10
N SER A 33 -1.84 15.38 9.49
CA SER A 33 -1.99 15.28 8.03
C SER A 33 -2.85 16.43 7.54
N GLU A 34 -2.39 17.11 6.51
CA GLU A 34 -3.08 18.26 5.91
C GLU A 34 -2.87 18.30 4.40
N VAL A 35 -3.78 18.98 3.71
CA VAL A 35 -3.61 19.35 2.30
C VAL A 35 -3.41 20.85 2.20
N GLY A 36 -2.69 21.30 1.17
CA GLY A 36 -2.44 22.71 0.94
C GLY A 36 -1.69 22.93 -0.35
N GLU A 37 -1.04 24.08 -0.48
CA GLU A 37 -0.21 24.41 -1.63
C GLU A 37 1.26 24.60 -1.16
N TRP A 38 2.19 24.05 -1.92
CA TRP A 38 3.62 24.24 -1.73
C TRP A 38 4.28 24.47 -3.09
N ASP A 39 5.00 25.58 -3.21
CA ASP A 39 5.60 26.01 -4.49
C ASP A 39 4.58 26.06 -5.64
N GLY A 40 3.37 26.58 -5.35
CA GLY A 40 2.25 26.71 -6.29
C GLY A 40 1.63 25.37 -6.75
N ARG A 41 1.86 24.28 -6.02
CA ARG A 41 1.34 22.93 -6.34
C ARG A 41 0.51 22.39 -5.19
N PRO A 42 -0.60 21.69 -5.47
CA PRO A 42 -1.35 21.02 -4.44
C PRO A 42 -0.55 19.87 -3.83
N VAL A 43 -0.48 19.82 -2.51
CA VAL A 43 0.30 18.84 -1.76
C VAL A 43 -0.50 18.23 -0.61
N PHE A 44 -0.12 17.00 -0.25
CA PHE A 44 -0.43 16.35 1.01
C PHE A 44 0.80 16.39 1.90
N VAL A 45 0.62 16.78 3.15
CA VAL A 45 1.73 17.00 4.08
C VAL A 45 1.47 16.25 5.37
N LYS A 46 2.49 15.53 5.84
CA LYS A 46 2.55 14.98 7.20
C LYS A 46 3.49 15.86 8.02
N THR A 47 3.05 16.30 9.20
CA THR A 47 3.85 17.11 10.12
C THR A 47 3.90 16.41 11.48
N LEU A 48 5.11 16.15 11.98
CA LEU A 48 5.35 15.62 13.32
C LEU A 48 5.13 16.73 14.34
N LEU A 49 4.24 16.51 15.31
CA LEU A 49 3.85 17.48 16.35
C LEU A 49 4.25 17.05 17.77
N THR A 50 5.00 15.97 17.91
CA THR A 50 5.39 15.42 19.21
C THR A 50 6.91 15.32 19.32
N ASP A 51 7.42 15.44 20.55
CA ASP A 51 8.82 15.19 20.89
C ASP A 51 9.06 13.73 21.31
N ASP A 52 8.06 12.84 21.15
CA ASP A 52 8.21 11.42 21.43
C ASP A 52 9.28 10.80 20.50
N PRO A 53 10.38 10.25 21.06
CA PRO A 53 11.47 9.72 20.26
C PRO A 53 11.07 8.56 19.32
N GLU A 54 10.12 7.71 19.75
CA GLU A 54 9.64 6.62 18.92
C GLU A 54 8.84 7.14 17.72
N ALA A 55 7.96 8.12 17.94
CA ALA A 55 7.21 8.75 16.85
C ALA A 55 8.16 9.46 15.85
N ALA A 56 9.19 10.13 16.38
CA ALA A 56 10.22 10.77 15.54
C ALA A 56 11.00 9.76 14.70
N LEU A 57 11.40 8.63 15.29
CA LEU A 57 12.10 7.55 14.57
C LEU A 57 11.22 6.95 13.46
N ARG A 58 9.93 6.67 13.74
CA ARG A 58 8.98 6.18 12.73
C ARG A 58 8.78 7.18 11.60
N PHE A 59 8.66 8.45 11.92
CA PHE A 59 8.50 9.53 10.95
C PHE A 59 9.73 9.68 10.06
N GLU A 60 10.92 9.65 10.63
CA GLU A 60 12.19 9.68 9.91
C GLU A 60 12.36 8.46 9.00
N HIS A 61 12.01 7.27 9.52
CA HIS A 61 12.02 6.01 8.77
C HIS A 61 11.12 6.10 7.52
N GLU A 62 9.87 6.55 7.68
CA GLU A 62 8.94 6.74 6.57
C GLU A 62 9.56 7.65 5.49
N GLY A 63 10.13 8.78 5.91
CA GLY A 63 10.79 9.72 5.00
C GLY A 63 12.01 9.12 4.28
N HIS A 64 12.78 8.28 4.95
CA HIS A 64 13.94 7.62 4.35
C HIS A 64 13.51 6.55 3.34
N VAL A 65 12.51 5.73 3.67
CA VAL A 65 12.00 4.71 2.74
C VAL A 65 11.35 5.36 1.53
N ALA A 66 10.43 6.31 1.74
CA ALA A 66 9.76 7.00 0.65
C ALA A 66 10.72 7.69 -0.33
N ALA A 67 11.85 8.21 0.18
CA ALA A 67 12.87 8.87 -0.65
C ALA A 67 13.60 7.91 -1.61
N GLN A 68 13.58 6.61 -1.36
CA GLN A 68 14.24 5.59 -2.20
C GLN A 68 13.31 5.05 -3.30
N LEU A 69 12.01 5.35 -3.22
CA LEU A 69 10.99 4.78 -4.09
C LEU A 69 10.65 5.75 -5.23
N GLY A 70 10.82 5.29 -6.46
CA GLY A 70 10.49 6.05 -7.67
C GLY A 70 9.76 5.15 -8.66
N HIS A 71 8.44 5.08 -8.56
CA HIS A 71 7.59 4.27 -9.45
C HIS A 71 6.27 4.99 -9.71
N PRO A 72 5.69 4.91 -10.93
CA PRO A 72 4.43 5.60 -11.25
C PRO A 72 3.26 5.24 -10.33
N LEU A 73 3.25 4.01 -9.79
CA LEU A 73 2.20 3.50 -8.90
C LEU A 73 2.52 3.68 -7.40
N VAL A 74 3.57 4.41 -7.07
CA VAL A 74 3.93 4.81 -5.69
C VAL A 74 3.92 6.33 -5.62
N VAL A 75 3.26 6.90 -4.61
CA VAL A 75 3.26 8.35 -4.44
C VAL A 75 4.68 8.82 -4.06
N PRO A 76 5.33 9.65 -4.88
CA PRO A 76 6.71 10.06 -4.62
C PRO A 76 6.79 11.05 -3.46
N LEU A 77 7.84 10.98 -2.65
CA LEU A 77 8.18 12.05 -1.72
C LEU A 77 8.77 13.23 -2.50
N LEU A 78 8.21 14.42 -2.36
CA LEU A 78 8.71 15.65 -2.99
C LEU A 78 9.79 16.31 -2.15
N ALA A 79 9.53 16.45 -0.84
CA ALA A 79 10.45 17.09 0.09
C ALA A 79 10.29 16.51 1.49
N ARG A 80 11.37 16.65 2.30
CA ARG A 80 11.38 16.30 3.72
C ARG A 80 12.19 17.25 4.57
N SER A 81 11.79 17.40 5.82
CA SER A 81 12.57 17.97 6.91
C SER A 81 12.49 17.04 8.14
N PRO A 82 13.16 17.31 9.25
CA PRO A 82 13.04 16.50 10.47
C PRO A 82 11.60 16.34 10.99
N SER A 83 10.73 17.32 10.71
CA SER A 83 9.35 17.33 11.20
C SER A 83 8.28 17.35 10.10
N GLN A 84 8.66 17.23 8.80
CA GLN A 84 7.69 17.36 7.71
C GLN A 84 8.01 16.46 6.52
N LEU A 85 7.00 15.78 5.98
CA LEU A 85 7.05 15.04 4.72
C LEU A 85 6.01 15.62 3.76
N ILE A 86 6.44 15.97 2.55
CA ILE A 86 5.62 16.62 1.52
C ILE A 86 5.48 15.68 0.33
N PHE A 87 4.25 15.36 -0.02
CA PHE A 87 3.87 14.51 -1.15
C PHE A 87 2.97 15.27 -2.12
N PRO A 88 2.89 14.91 -3.39
CA PRO A 88 1.88 15.47 -4.29
C PRO A 88 0.48 15.06 -3.79
N LEU A 89 -0.48 15.98 -3.91
CA LEU A 89 -1.87 15.63 -3.66
C LEU A 89 -2.39 14.75 -4.81
N VAL A 90 -2.85 13.55 -4.47
CA VAL A 90 -3.54 12.66 -5.41
C VAL A 90 -5.04 12.92 -5.33
N VAL A 91 -5.62 13.36 -6.44
CA VAL A 91 -7.08 13.56 -6.54
C VAL A 91 -7.75 12.23 -6.85
N GLY A 92 -8.64 11.80 -5.97
CA GLY A 92 -9.32 10.50 -6.08
C GLY A 92 -9.91 10.08 -4.75
N CYS A 93 -9.98 8.77 -4.52
CA CYS A 93 -10.43 8.18 -3.27
C CYS A 93 -9.49 7.06 -2.83
N THR A 94 -9.59 6.63 -1.57
CA THR A 94 -8.95 5.40 -1.12
C THR A 94 -9.70 4.18 -1.67
N LEU A 95 -9.00 3.06 -1.81
CA LEU A 95 -9.66 1.79 -2.16
C LEU A 95 -10.69 1.39 -1.09
N ARG A 96 -10.47 1.75 0.20
CA ARG A 96 -11.46 1.56 1.26
C ARG A 96 -12.76 2.29 0.97
N GLU A 97 -12.70 3.57 0.63
CA GLU A 97 -13.88 4.36 0.27
C GLU A 97 -14.60 3.77 -0.94
N ARG A 98 -13.86 3.25 -1.91
CA ARG A 98 -14.45 2.60 -3.09
C ARG A 98 -15.15 1.28 -2.73
N VAL A 99 -14.53 0.40 -1.92
CA VAL A 99 -15.10 -0.89 -1.48
C VAL A 99 -16.32 -0.67 -0.59
N MET A 100 -16.33 0.37 0.24
CA MET A 100 -17.51 0.71 1.07
C MET A 100 -18.76 1.06 0.24
N THR A 101 -18.63 1.38 -1.03
CA THR A 101 -19.79 1.57 -1.93
C THR A 101 -20.34 0.25 -2.49
N GLY A 102 -19.69 -0.87 -2.20
CA GLY A 102 -20.00 -2.23 -2.61
C GLY A 102 -18.82 -2.96 -3.24
N PRO A 103 -18.90 -4.29 -3.34
CA PRO A 103 -17.85 -5.10 -3.99
C PRO A 103 -17.52 -4.61 -5.39
N LEU A 104 -16.27 -4.76 -5.80
CA LEU A 104 -15.84 -4.42 -7.15
C LEU A 104 -16.24 -5.55 -8.13
N PRO A 105 -16.60 -5.19 -9.37
CA PRO A 105 -16.63 -6.16 -10.46
C PRO A 105 -15.29 -6.89 -10.59
N THR A 106 -15.32 -8.16 -10.95
CA THR A 106 -14.11 -9.01 -11.04
C THR A 106 -12.99 -8.35 -11.87
N ALA A 107 -13.32 -7.76 -13.02
CA ALA A 107 -12.33 -7.09 -13.87
C ALA A 107 -11.64 -5.90 -13.16
N GLU A 108 -12.42 -5.10 -12.41
CA GLU A 108 -11.87 -3.97 -11.64
C GLU A 108 -10.99 -4.48 -10.48
N ALA A 109 -11.45 -5.47 -9.71
CA ALA A 109 -10.70 -6.05 -8.60
C ALA A 109 -9.36 -6.65 -9.06
N LEU A 110 -9.36 -7.41 -10.16
CA LEU A 110 -8.13 -7.97 -10.75
C LEU A 110 -7.22 -6.86 -11.29
N SER A 111 -7.79 -5.81 -11.90
CA SER A 111 -7.02 -4.66 -12.41
C SER A 111 -6.30 -3.92 -11.28
N VAL A 112 -7.02 -3.58 -10.20
CA VAL A 112 -6.45 -2.93 -9.00
C VAL A 112 -5.35 -3.81 -8.39
N ALA A 113 -5.60 -5.12 -8.22
CA ALA A 113 -4.62 -6.05 -7.67
C ALA A 113 -3.36 -6.14 -8.53
N CYS A 114 -3.48 -6.14 -9.87
CA CYS A 114 -2.33 -6.10 -10.77
C CYS A 114 -1.51 -4.82 -10.60
N GLY A 115 -2.15 -3.65 -10.52
CA GLY A 115 -1.45 -2.38 -10.27
C GLY A 115 -0.76 -2.36 -8.90
N LEU A 116 -1.44 -2.86 -7.86
CA LEU A 116 -0.84 -2.99 -6.52
C LEU A 116 0.40 -3.88 -6.56
N LEU A 117 0.32 -5.05 -7.22
CA LEU A 117 1.45 -5.99 -7.31
C LEU A 117 2.61 -5.44 -8.14
N ASP A 118 2.37 -4.58 -9.13
CA ASP A 118 3.44 -3.85 -9.84
C ASP A 118 4.17 -2.88 -8.88
N ALA A 119 3.43 -2.14 -8.04
CA ALA A 119 4.03 -1.29 -7.01
C ALA A 119 4.81 -2.12 -5.99
N VAL A 120 4.24 -3.21 -5.49
CA VAL A 120 4.87 -4.11 -4.50
C VAL A 120 6.13 -4.76 -5.07
N ALA A 121 6.13 -5.21 -6.34
CA ALA A 121 7.32 -5.74 -7.00
C ALA A 121 8.46 -4.72 -7.05
N HIS A 122 8.13 -3.43 -7.29
CA HIS A 122 9.11 -2.36 -7.26
C HIS A 122 9.71 -2.13 -5.86
N LEU A 123 8.90 -2.23 -4.79
CA LEU A 123 9.37 -2.16 -3.41
C LEU A 123 10.32 -3.31 -3.11
N HIS A 124 9.89 -4.54 -3.37
CA HIS A 124 10.65 -5.76 -3.09
C HIS A 124 12.00 -5.78 -3.83
N ALA A 125 12.05 -5.31 -5.09
CA ALA A 125 13.29 -5.17 -5.84
C ALA A 125 14.29 -4.19 -5.20
N ARG A 126 13.84 -3.34 -4.27
CA ARG A 126 14.66 -2.40 -3.48
C ARG A 126 14.90 -2.85 -2.05
N GLY A 127 14.53 -4.09 -1.73
CA GLY A 127 14.65 -4.62 -0.37
C GLY A 127 13.70 -3.95 0.62
N VAL A 128 12.58 -3.42 0.15
CA VAL A 128 11.53 -2.82 0.98
C VAL A 128 10.33 -3.75 1.01
N THR A 129 9.87 -4.11 2.22
CA THR A 129 8.61 -4.80 2.48
C THR A 129 7.66 -3.80 3.14
N HIS A 130 6.44 -3.66 2.63
CA HIS A 130 5.51 -2.61 3.05
C HIS A 130 4.94 -2.83 4.46
N HIS A 131 4.53 -4.07 4.77
CA HIS A 131 4.00 -4.53 6.05
C HIS A 131 2.68 -3.90 6.54
N ASP A 132 2.07 -2.98 5.80
CA ASP A 132 0.76 -2.39 6.11
C ASP A 132 -0.07 -2.20 4.84
N LEU A 133 -0.05 -3.20 3.94
CA LEU A 133 -0.92 -3.20 2.77
C LEU A 133 -2.36 -3.39 3.22
N LYS A 134 -3.20 -2.38 2.94
CA LYS A 134 -4.63 -2.36 3.22
C LYS A 134 -5.33 -1.36 2.31
N PRO A 135 -6.66 -1.42 2.16
CA PRO A 135 -7.37 -0.54 1.23
C PRO A 135 -7.23 0.96 1.55
N GLU A 136 -6.97 1.33 2.80
CA GLU A 136 -6.70 2.71 3.21
C GLU A 136 -5.38 3.26 2.64
N ASN A 137 -4.40 2.38 2.37
CA ASN A 137 -3.08 2.73 1.87
C ASN A 137 -2.95 2.60 0.34
N VAL A 138 -4.07 2.38 -0.34
CA VAL A 138 -4.17 2.34 -1.81
C VAL A 138 -5.11 3.45 -2.26
N LEU A 139 -4.58 4.44 -3.01
CA LEU A 139 -5.37 5.49 -3.63
C LEU A 139 -5.72 5.09 -5.07
N LEU A 140 -6.91 5.49 -5.50
CA LEU A 140 -7.40 5.36 -6.86
C LEU A 140 -7.51 6.76 -7.48
N VAL A 141 -6.63 7.07 -8.43
CA VAL A 141 -6.64 8.35 -9.15
C VAL A 141 -7.97 8.53 -9.87
N GLY A 142 -8.64 9.67 -9.64
CA GLY A 142 -9.97 9.95 -10.20
C GLY A 142 -11.09 9.02 -9.70
N GLY A 143 -10.83 8.16 -8.70
CA GLY A 143 -11.76 7.13 -8.21
C GLY A 143 -11.88 5.91 -9.13
N GLU A 144 -11.01 5.78 -10.12
CA GLU A 144 -11.05 4.76 -11.16
C GLU A 144 -10.32 3.48 -10.74
N ALA A 145 -10.99 2.33 -10.81
CA ALA A 145 -10.45 1.03 -10.39
C ALA A 145 -9.65 0.33 -11.51
N TYR A 146 -8.63 1.00 -12.04
CA TYR A 146 -7.72 0.46 -13.07
C TYR A 146 -6.29 0.36 -12.51
N SER A 147 -5.49 -0.54 -13.11
CA SER A 147 -4.12 -0.81 -12.66
C SER A 147 -3.21 0.42 -12.71
N ASP A 148 -3.34 1.27 -13.71
CA ASP A 148 -2.58 2.50 -13.88
C ASP A 148 -3.06 3.66 -12.97
N CYS A 149 -4.25 3.54 -12.38
CA CYS A 149 -4.81 4.50 -11.44
C CYS A 149 -4.46 4.22 -9.96
N VAL A 150 -3.87 3.06 -9.66
CA VAL A 150 -3.41 2.70 -8.30
C VAL A 150 -2.25 3.59 -7.88
N ARG A 151 -2.27 4.07 -6.63
CA ARG A 151 -1.12 4.73 -5.98
C ARG A 151 -0.95 4.21 -4.57
N LEU A 152 0.17 3.53 -4.32
CA LEU A 152 0.54 3.03 -3.00
C LEU A 152 1.12 4.15 -2.15
N ILE A 153 0.70 4.24 -0.88
CA ILE A 153 1.10 5.26 0.09
C ILE A 153 1.45 4.64 1.45
N ASP A 154 2.05 5.44 2.31
CA ASP A 154 2.29 5.18 3.73
C ASP A 154 3.30 4.06 4.01
N PHE A 155 4.57 4.46 4.18
CA PHE A 155 5.69 3.56 4.44
C PHE A 155 6.11 3.54 5.91
N GLY A 156 5.28 4.07 6.82
CA GLY A 156 5.60 4.19 8.24
C GLY A 156 5.79 2.85 8.96
N MET A 157 5.25 1.75 8.41
CA MET A 157 5.39 0.39 8.96
C MET A 157 6.34 -0.50 8.16
N SER A 158 6.95 0.01 7.09
CA SER A 158 7.79 -0.77 6.19
C SER A 158 9.07 -1.27 6.85
N HIS A 159 9.60 -2.37 6.32
CA HIS A 159 10.97 -2.81 6.56
C HIS A 159 11.83 -2.44 5.36
N SER A 160 13.09 -2.07 5.58
CA SER A 160 14.04 -1.80 4.50
C SER A 160 15.41 -2.38 4.83
N THR A 161 15.93 -3.22 3.94
CA THR A 161 17.29 -3.79 4.07
C THR A 161 18.40 -2.75 3.93
N ALA A 162 18.09 -1.56 3.41
CA ALA A 162 19.04 -0.45 3.29
C ALA A 162 19.21 0.35 4.60
N LEU A 163 18.32 0.16 5.57
CA LEU A 163 18.39 0.83 6.87
C LEU A 163 19.04 -0.09 7.92
N PRO A 164 19.90 0.47 8.82
CA PRO A 164 20.69 -0.34 9.74
C PRO A 164 19.87 -1.03 10.84
N LEU A 165 18.68 -0.53 11.11
CA LEU A 165 17.78 -1.03 12.15
C LEU A 165 16.37 -1.14 11.62
N ASP A 166 15.67 -2.22 11.93
CA ASP A 166 14.22 -2.28 11.83
C ASP A 166 13.63 -1.70 13.12
N ILE A 167 13.13 -0.48 13.04
CA ILE A 167 12.53 0.22 14.20
C ILE A 167 11.24 -0.43 14.71
N HIS A 168 10.71 -1.39 13.97
CA HIS A 168 9.51 -2.15 14.30
C HIS A 168 9.82 -3.61 14.70
N ASP A 169 11.11 -3.97 14.86
CA ASP A 169 11.51 -5.33 15.21
C ASP A 169 10.78 -5.79 16.49
N GLY A 170 10.20 -6.99 16.44
CA GLY A 170 9.42 -7.56 17.52
C GLY A 170 8.06 -6.90 17.79
N THR A 171 7.67 -5.86 17.03
CA THR A 171 6.35 -5.23 17.19
C THR A 171 5.26 -6.01 16.45
N ARG A 172 4.04 -5.98 17.00
CA ARG A 172 2.81 -6.57 16.41
C ARG A 172 1.87 -5.46 15.93
N MET A 173 2.42 -4.50 15.20
CA MET A 173 1.66 -3.35 14.71
C MET A 173 1.12 -3.61 13.31
N GLY A 174 -0.09 -3.16 13.03
CA GLY A 174 -0.78 -3.27 11.76
C GLY A 174 -2.29 -3.42 11.94
N THR A 175 -3.00 -3.55 10.83
CA THR A 175 -4.46 -3.82 10.83
C THR A 175 -4.66 -5.34 10.81
N PRO A 176 -5.17 -5.98 11.89
CA PRO A 176 -5.15 -7.44 12.02
C PRO A 176 -5.74 -8.21 10.83
N HIS A 177 -6.81 -7.69 10.20
CA HIS A 177 -7.46 -8.33 9.06
C HIS A 177 -6.57 -8.49 7.82
N PHE A 178 -5.57 -7.60 7.64
CA PHE A 178 -4.65 -7.60 6.50
C PHE A 178 -3.25 -8.08 6.86
N MET A 179 -2.97 -8.29 8.13
CA MET A 179 -1.66 -8.72 8.63
C MET A 179 -1.41 -10.19 8.35
N ALA A 180 -0.22 -10.51 7.86
CA ALA A 180 0.19 -11.89 7.69
C ALA A 180 0.50 -12.58 9.03
N PRO A 181 0.24 -13.91 9.18
CA PRO A 181 0.47 -14.63 10.44
C PRO A 181 1.90 -14.54 10.97
N GLU A 182 2.91 -14.55 10.11
CA GLU A 182 4.31 -14.37 10.50
C GLU A 182 4.61 -12.97 11.02
N GLN A 183 3.99 -11.92 10.47
CA GLN A 183 4.11 -10.55 11.00
C GLN A 183 3.54 -10.47 12.42
N PHE A 184 2.40 -11.12 12.67
CA PHE A 184 1.81 -11.18 14.01
C PHE A 184 2.72 -11.88 15.01
N ARG A 185 3.59 -12.80 14.56
CA ARG A 185 4.62 -13.45 15.38
C ARG A 185 5.89 -12.60 15.53
N GLY A 186 5.93 -11.39 14.95
CA GLY A 186 7.08 -10.49 15.00
C GLY A 186 8.11 -10.72 13.90
N VAL A 187 7.85 -11.59 12.92
CA VAL A 187 8.76 -11.80 11.77
C VAL A 187 8.56 -10.63 10.80
N ARG A 188 9.67 -10.01 10.41
CA ARG A 188 9.65 -8.85 9.52
C ARG A 188 10.61 -9.04 8.35
N GLY A 189 10.39 -8.28 7.27
CA GLY A 189 11.25 -8.28 6.10
C GLY A 189 10.99 -9.42 5.11
N ASP A 190 10.09 -10.37 5.39
CA ASP A 190 9.68 -11.35 4.40
C ASP A 190 8.71 -10.70 3.38
N PRO A 191 9.09 -10.59 2.09
CA PRO A 191 8.24 -9.97 1.08
C PRO A 191 6.92 -10.72 0.85
N ARG A 192 6.84 -12.00 1.22
CA ARG A 192 5.62 -12.81 1.10
C ARG A 192 4.53 -12.42 2.09
N SER A 193 4.87 -11.64 3.14
CA SER A 193 3.88 -11.00 4.00
C SER A 193 3.02 -9.99 3.23
N ASP A 194 3.63 -9.21 2.33
CA ASP A 194 2.89 -8.29 1.46
C ASP A 194 1.99 -9.04 0.47
N LEU A 195 2.39 -10.23 0.02
CA LEU A 195 1.57 -11.04 -0.90
C LEU A 195 0.34 -11.63 -0.20
N TYR A 196 0.47 -12.01 1.08
CA TYR A 196 -0.69 -12.36 1.90
C TYR A 196 -1.65 -11.17 2.03
N SER A 197 -1.14 -10.00 2.40
CA SER A 197 -1.95 -8.78 2.52
C SER A 197 -2.61 -8.39 1.20
N ALA A 198 -1.93 -8.56 0.06
CA ALA A 198 -2.49 -8.34 -1.28
C ALA A 198 -3.60 -9.36 -1.60
N GLY A 199 -3.46 -10.61 -1.16
CA GLY A 199 -4.50 -11.65 -1.25
C GLY A 199 -5.76 -11.29 -0.46
N VAL A 200 -5.59 -10.83 0.80
CA VAL A 200 -6.70 -10.33 1.63
C VAL A 200 -7.37 -9.12 0.99
N LEU A 201 -6.58 -8.20 0.45
CA LEU A 201 -7.09 -7.00 -0.21
C LEU A 201 -7.90 -7.34 -1.48
N LEU A 202 -7.44 -8.30 -2.28
CA LEU A 202 -8.19 -8.80 -3.44
C LEU A 202 -9.50 -9.46 -3.01
N PHE A 203 -9.47 -10.25 -1.92
CA PHE A 203 -10.68 -10.83 -1.33
C PHE A 203 -11.66 -9.73 -0.92
N ASP A 204 -11.20 -8.72 -0.15
CA ASP A 204 -12.02 -7.58 0.31
C ASP A 204 -12.62 -6.80 -0.88
N CYS A 205 -11.85 -6.58 -1.96
CA CYS A 205 -12.36 -5.98 -3.18
C CYS A 205 -13.53 -6.75 -3.80
N LEU A 206 -13.47 -8.08 -3.78
CA LEU A 206 -14.48 -8.95 -4.42
C LEU A 206 -15.69 -9.25 -3.51
N ALA A 207 -15.48 -9.35 -2.19
CA ALA A 207 -16.51 -9.67 -1.22
C ALA A 207 -17.16 -8.41 -0.58
N GLY A 208 -16.44 -7.29 -0.53
CA GLY A 208 -16.82 -6.09 0.22
C GLY A 208 -16.38 -6.11 1.68
N GLU A 209 -15.76 -7.19 2.11
CA GLU A 209 -15.25 -7.40 3.48
C GLU A 209 -14.06 -8.37 3.48
N PRO A 210 -13.15 -8.29 4.48
CA PRO A 210 -12.05 -9.23 4.63
C PRO A 210 -12.50 -10.68 4.89
N PRO A 211 -11.61 -11.69 4.64
CA PRO A 211 -11.97 -13.11 4.72
C PRO A 211 -12.25 -13.65 6.13
N TYR A 212 -11.83 -12.92 7.18
CA TYR A 212 -11.87 -13.40 8.56
C TYR A 212 -12.66 -12.43 9.45
N GLU A 213 -13.77 -12.89 10.05
CA GLU A 213 -14.52 -12.13 11.04
C GLU A 213 -13.68 -11.95 12.32
N ASP A 214 -13.10 -13.05 12.85
CA ASP A 214 -12.10 -13.01 13.92
C ASP A 214 -10.68 -13.15 13.35
N ALA A 215 -10.13 -12.04 12.87
CA ALA A 215 -8.78 -12.00 12.32
C ALA A 215 -7.70 -12.40 13.35
N LEU A 216 -7.86 -12.04 14.62
CA LEU A 216 -6.89 -12.38 15.66
C LEU A 216 -6.88 -13.88 15.94
N GLY A 217 -8.06 -14.52 16.06
CA GLY A 217 -8.17 -15.96 16.22
C GLY A 217 -7.56 -16.72 15.04
N TRP A 218 -7.77 -16.23 13.82
CA TRP A 218 -7.12 -16.76 12.63
C TRP A 218 -5.59 -16.64 12.69
N LEU A 219 -5.05 -15.46 13.01
CA LEU A 219 -3.61 -15.20 13.04
C LEU A 219 -2.86 -16.05 14.07
N VAL A 220 -3.49 -16.37 15.20
CA VAL A 220 -2.90 -17.25 16.24
C VAL A 220 -3.18 -18.74 16.00
N GLY A 221 -3.95 -19.08 14.97
CA GLY A 221 -4.32 -20.47 14.67
C GLY A 221 -5.34 -21.07 15.61
N LEU A 222 -6.19 -20.25 16.21
CA LEU A 222 -7.25 -20.71 17.13
C LEU A 222 -8.40 -21.41 16.38
N HIS A 223 -8.66 -21.00 15.15
CA HIS A 223 -9.66 -21.58 14.24
C HIS A 223 -9.21 -21.44 12.79
N ASP A 224 -9.89 -22.15 11.90
CA ASP A 224 -9.68 -22.12 10.44
C ASP A 224 -10.84 -21.47 9.68
N ASP A 225 -11.75 -20.80 10.41
CA ASP A 225 -12.93 -20.20 9.82
C ASP A 225 -12.56 -19.04 8.89
N ARG A 226 -13.05 -19.13 7.68
CA ARG A 226 -12.89 -18.15 6.63
C ARG A 226 -14.19 -18.05 5.83
N ALA A 227 -14.55 -16.85 5.41
CA ALA A 227 -15.63 -16.65 4.46
C ALA A 227 -15.39 -17.44 3.15
N PRO A 228 -16.44 -17.88 2.46
CA PRO A 228 -16.31 -18.53 1.14
C PRO A 228 -15.51 -17.66 0.18
N LEU A 229 -14.70 -18.29 -0.67
CA LEU A 229 -13.90 -17.58 -1.67
C LEU A 229 -14.81 -16.81 -2.65
N PRO A 230 -14.61 -15.51 -2.80
CA PRO A 230 -15.39 -14.68 -3.71
C PRO A 230 -14.90 -14.78 -5.15
N GLY A 231 -15.72 -14.28 -6.06
CA GLY A 231 -15.37 -14.20 -7.48
C GLY A 231 -15.46 -15.53 -8.21
N PRO A 232 -14.91 -15.62 -9.44
CA PRO A 232 -15.00 -16.79 -10.28
C PRO A 232 -14.13 -17.94 -9.76
N PRO A 233 -14.55 -19.23 -9.99
CA PRO A 233 -13.79 -20.39 -9.53
C PRO A 233 -12.34 -20.45 -10.03
N GLU A 234 -12.05 -19.90 -11.18
CA GLU A 234 -10.70 -19.81 -11.77
C GLU A 234 -9.71 -19.02 -10.90
N LEU A 235 -10.23 -18.12 -10.06
CA LEU A 235 -9.43 -17.31 -9.14
C LEU A 235 -9.16 -18.03 -7.80
N HIS A 236 -9.99 -18.99 -7.42
CA HIS A 236 -9.96 -19.61 -6.10
C HIS A 236 -8.61 -20.25 -5.75
N PRO A 237 -7.91 -20.99 -6.66
CA PRO A 237 -6.59 -21.56 -6.34
C PRO A 237 -5.55 -20.50 -5.98
N LEU A 238 -5.56 -19.34 -6.65
CA LEU A 238 -4.65 -18.26 -6.34
C LEU A 238 -4.98 -17.58 -5.00
N LEU A 239 -6.26 -17.36 -4.71
CA LEU A 239 -6.69 -16.81 -3.42
C LEU A 239 -6.33 -17.76 -2.27
N GLU A 240 -6.54 -19.08 -2.43
CA GLU A 240 -6.15 -20.07 -1.43
C GLU A 240 -4.64 -20.03 -1.16
N ALA A 241 -3.83 -20.05 -2.20
CA ALA A 241 -2.38 -19.95 -2.06
C ALA A 241 -1.96 -18.64 -1.38
N ALA A 242 -2.47 -17.48 -1.83
CA ALA A 242 -2.10 -16.18 -1.27
C ALA A 242 -2.50 -16.04 0.21
N LEU A 243 -3.62 -16.65 0.64
CA LEU A 243 -4.14 -16.63 2.00
C LEU A 243 -3.57 -17.74 2.89
N SER A 244 -2.62 -18.56 2.41
CA SER A 244 -2.00 -19.60 3.22
C SER A 244 -1.28 -19.00 4.43
N ARG A 245 -1.40 -19.68 5.59
CA ARG A 245 -0.63 -19.35 6.80
C ARG A 245 0.86 -19.61 6.62
N ASP A 246 1.21 -20.58 5.80
CA ASP A 246 2.60 -20.90 5.48
C ASP A 246 3.06 -20.01 4.33
N PRO A 247 4.07 -19.14 4.54
CA PRO A 247 4.62 -18.32 3.47
C PRO A 247 5.18 -19.15 2.29
N ASP A 248 5.62 -20.38 2.52
CA ASP A 248 6.18 -21.24 1.46
C ASP A 248 5.11 -21.79 0.50
N GLU A 249 3.83 -21.76 0.88
CA GLU A 249 2.71 -22.13 0.02
C GLU A 249 2.16 -20.96 -0.81
N ARG A 250 2.60 -19.73 -0.51
CA ARG A 250 2.18 -18.52 -1.24
C ARG A 250 2.96 -18.38 -2.54
N PRO A 251 2.48 -17.54 -3.49
CA PRO A 251 3.32 -17.12 -4.63
C PRO A 251 4.67 -16.62 -4.12
N ALA A 252 5.75 -17.01 -4.78
CA ALA A 252 7.10 -16.66 -4.31
C ALA A 252 7.42 -15.16 -4.48
N THR A 253 6.82 -14.50 -5.47
CA THR A 253 7.06 -13.08 -5.78
C THR A 253 5.78 -12.36 -6.21
N ALA A 254 5.79 -11.03 -6.07
CA ALA A 254 4.70 -10.19 -6.57
C ALA A 254 4.52 -10.32 -8.09
N ALA A 255 5.61 -10.51 -8.84
CA ALA A 255 5.55 -10.73 -10.28
C ALA A 255 4.86 -12.07 -10.63
N GLU A 256 5.13 -13.13 -9.89
CA GLU A 256 4.47 -14.43 -10.05
C GLU A 256 2.96 -14.32 -9.74
N MET A 257 2.60 -13.73 -8.61
CA MET A 257 1.20 -13.52 -8.24
C MET A 257 0.45 -12.68 -9.28
N ARG A 258 1.09 -11.63 -9.80
CA ARG A 258 0.54 -10.80 -10.87
C ARG A 258 0.34 -11.58 -12.17
N ALA A 259 1.30 -12.40 -12.57
CA ALA A 259 1.18 -13.24 -13.75
C ALA A 259 0.04 -14.25 -13.61
N ALA A 260 -0.15 -14.84 -12.43
CA ALA A 260 -1.28 -15.72 -12.16
C ALA A 260 -2.63 -14.99 -12.29
N LEU A 261 -2.76 -13.74 -11.78
CA LEU A 261 -3.96 -12.90 -11.99
C LEU A 261 -4.22 -12.62 -13.48
N GLN A 262 -3.18 -12.33 -14.25
CA GLN A 262 -3.32 -12.12 -15.70
C GLN A 262 -3.80 -13.37 -16.43
N ASN A 263 -3.31 -14.55 -16.04
CA ASN A 263 -3.76 -15.82 -16.61
C ASN A 263 -5.25 -16.06 -16.31
N VAL A 264 -5.70 -15.77 -15.08
CA VAL A 264 -7.12 -15.84 -14.70
C VAL A 264 -7.95 -14.89 -15.56
N ALA A 265 -7.50 -13.62 -15.68
CA ALA A 265 -8.20 -12.64 -16.51
C ALA A 265 -8.31 -13.08 -17.98
N CYS A 266 -7.22 -13.60 -18.55
CA CYS A 266 -7.24 -14.16 -19.91
C CYS A 266 -8.23 -15.32 -20.05
N ALA A 267 -8.26 -16.25 -19.09
CA ALA A 267 -9.19 -17.39 -19.10
C ALA A 267 -10.66 -16.94 -19.03
N LEU A 268 -10.94 -15.82 -18.35
CA LEU A 268 -12.27 -15.21 -18.24
C LEU A 268 -12.60 -14.24 -19.39
N GLY A 269 -11.66 -14.00 -20.32
CA GLY A 269 -11.83 -13.01 -21.39
C GLY A 269 -11.93 -11.57 -20.90
N LEU A 270 -11.30 -11.25 -19.74
CA LEU A 270 -11.30 -9.93 -19.15
C LEU A 270 -10.10 -9.10 -19.59
N GLU A 271 -10.33 -7.85 -19.94
CA GLU A 271 -9.26 -6.87 -20.21
C GLU A 271 -8.90 -6.13 -18.91
N LEU A 272 -7.66 -6.28 -18.43
CA LEU A 272 -7.16 -5.65 -17.20
C LEU A 272 -6.50 -4.28 -17.42
N ALA A 273 -6.13 -3.97 -18.65
CA ALA A 273 -5.50 -2.71 -19.00
C ALA A 273 -6.51 -1.77 -19.66
N ARG A 274 -6.49 -0.51 -19.24
CA ARG A 274 -7.12 0.56 -19.98
C ARG A 274 -6.30 0.77 -21.27
N LEU A 275 -6.83 0.34 -22.43
CA LEU A 275 -6.26 0.73 -23.71
C LEU A 275 -6.29 2.28 -23.79
N GLU A 276 -5.11 2.90 -23.68
CA GLU A 276 -4.80 4.29 -24.01
C GLU A 276 -5.76 5.39 -23.50
N ARG A 277 -6.03 5.46 -22.20
CA ARG A 277 -6.45 6.72 -21.59
C ARG A 277 -5.40 7.13 -20.56
N THR A 278 -4.69 8.22 -20.85
CA THR A 278 -3.88 8.91 -19.85
C THR A 278 -4.79 9.32 -18.71
N CYS A 279 -4.54 8.81 -17.49
CA CYS A 279 -5.16 9.36 -16.29
C CYS A 279 -4.86 10.87 -16.24
N PRO A 280 -5.87 11.72 -15.96
CA PRO A 280 -5.70 13.17 -15.95
C PRO A 280 -4.71 13.68 -14.90
#